data_63492d9d19af1ea1c40dc4cafb037285
#
_entry.id   63492d9d19af1ea1c40dc4cafb037285
#
_cell.length_a   1.000
_cell.length_b   1.000
_cell.length_c   1.000
_cell.angle_alpha   90.00
_cell.angle_beta   90.00
_cell.angle_gamma   90.00
#
_symmetry.space_group_name_H-M   'P 1'
#
loop_
_entity.id
_entity.type
_entity.pdbx_description
1 polymer ?
#
loop_
_entity_poly.entity_id
_entity_poly.type
_entity_poly.pdbx_seq_one_letter_code
_entity_poly.pdbx_strand_id
1 'polypeptide(L)'
;PHLMNNLLNLGIVEPMRHALAELEFDLDDLAAEEEEPGLGNGGLGRLASCYMDSLSSLDVPAIGYGIRYEFGIFDQEIRDGWQTEVTDKWLRNGNPWEIPRPEVICEVKFGGHTEKWLDDHGRFRVRWVPRDVVRGVAYDTPVLGYRVRTCNYLRLWKAEAVESFDFEAFNHGDYYRAVEDKMASENITKVLYPNDEVAQGKILRLQQQFFFVSCSLQDIIRLHGLLGKPIERLHETWAAQLNDTHPAIAVAELMRLLVDEHALAWDAAWAVTQQTLGSSNRPLLPEAL
;
A
#
# COMPACT_ATOMS: atom_id res chain seq x y z
N PRO A 1 -5.85 -3.44 16.95
CA PRO A 1 -4.80 -3.38 17.96
C PRO A 1 -3.81 -4.54 17.82
N HIS A 2 -2.50 -4.24 17.76
CA HIS A 2 -1.47 -5.26 17.56
C HIS A 2 -0.94 -5.84 18.88
N LEU A 3 -0.98 -5.06 19.96
CA LEU A 3 -0.41 -5.46 21.24
C LEU A 3 -0.97 -6.80 21.75
N MET A 4 -2.27 -6.86 21.98
CA MET A 4 -2.90 -8.09 22.51
C MET A 4 -2.82 -9.25 21.52
N ASN A 5 -2.98 -8.98 20.22
CA ASN A 5 -2.86 -10.00 19.18
C ASN A 5 -1.45 -10.61 19.15
N ASN A 6 -0.41 -9.79 19.24
CA ASN A 6 0.97 -10.25 19.26
C ASN A 6 1.29 -11.03 20.54
N LEU A 7 0.86 -10.55 21.72
CA LEU A 7 1.04 -11.28 22.99
C LEU A 7 0.35 -12.65 22.99
N LEU A 8 -0.88 -12.70 22.41
CA LEU A 8 -1.64 -13.95 22.29
C LEU A 8 -0.93 -14.93 21.35
N ASN A 9 -0.50 -14.45 20.17
CA ASN A 9 0.17 -15.28 19.17
C ASN A 9 1.51 -15.83 19.67
N LEU A 10 2.24 -15.03 20.45
CA LEU A 10 3.49 -15.45 21.10
C LEU A 10 3.28 -16.31 22.34
N GLY A 11 2.06 -16.37 22.87
CA GLY A 11 1.74 -17.14 24.07
C GLY A 11 2.28 -16.54 25.38
N ILE A 12 2.48 -15.21 25.42
CA ILE A 12 3.10 -14.49 26.55
C ILE A 12 2.15 -13.50 27.25
N VAL A 13 0.84 -13.62 27.09
CA VAL A 13 -0.15 -12.73 27.73
C VAL A 13 0.03 -12.73 29.25
N GLU A 14 0.00 -13.90 29.90
CA GLU A 14 0.10 -13.98 31.35
C GLU A 14 1.46 -13.53 31.92
N PRO A 15 2.62 -13.93 31.33
CA PRO A 15 3.90 -13.36 31.73
C PRO A 15 3.96 -11.83 31.64
N MET A 16 3.38 -11.25 30.57
CA MET A 16 3.35 -9.79 30.39
C MET A 16 2.43 -9.12 31.42
N ARG A 17 1.24 -9.70 31.71
CA ARG A 17 0.33 -9.19 32.73
C ARG A 17 1.01 -9.16 34.11
N HIS A 18 1.74 -10.22 34.47
CA HIS A 18 2.51 -10.26 35.69
C HIS A 18 3.61 -9.19 35.75
N ALA A 19 4.41 -9.08 34.70
CA ALA A 19 5.50 -8.09 34.66
C ALA A 19 4.98 -6.65 34.73
N LEU A 20 3.86 -6.35 34.08
CA LEU A 20 3.25 -5.03 34.14
C LEU A 20 2.65 -4.71 35.52
N ALA A 21 2.02 -5.72 36.17
CA ALA A 21 1.49 -5.55 37.51
C ALA A 21 2.58 -5.24 38.56
N GLU A 22 3.80 -5.76 38.40
CA GLU A 22 4.96 -5.38 39.22
C GLU A 22 5.36 -3.90 39.06
N LEU A 23 5.01 -3.31 37.92
CA LEU A 23 5.25 -1.90 37.60
C LEU A 23 4.00 -1.01 37.85
N GLU A 24 2.98 -1.55 38.49
CA GLU A 24 1.70 -0.89 38.79
C GLU A 24 0.89 -0.50 37.53
N PHE A 25 1.10 -1.20 36.39
CA PHE A 25 0.29 -1.06 35.17
C PHE A 25 -0.68 -2.21 34.99
N ASP A 26 -1.86 -1.91 34.47
CA ASP A 26 -2.81 -2.91 33.97
C ASP A 26 -2.62 -3.13 32.45
N LEU A 27 -2.51 -4.38 32.00
CA LEU A 27 -2.32 -4.72 30.60
C LEU A 27 -3.54 -4.36 29.74
N ASP A 28 -4.74 -4.52 30.27
CA ASP A 28 -5.97 -4.27 29.53
C ASP A 28 -6.19 -2.76 29.35
N ASP A 29 -5.85 -1.96 30.36
CA ASP A 29 -5.87 -0.50 30.27
C ASP A 29 -4.85 -0.01 29.23
N LEU A 30 -3.62 -0.55 29.22
CA LEU A 30 -2.62 -0.21 28.20
C LEU A 30 -3.04 -0.63 26.79
N ALA A 31 -3.70 -1.78 26.65
CA ALA A 31 -4.20 -2.24 25.37
C ALA A 31 -5.36 -1.37 24.84
N ALA A 32 -6.13 -0.76 25.73
CA ALA A 32 -7.21 0.16 25.38
C ALA A 32 -6.69 1.53 24.84
N GLU A 33 -5.44 1.91 25.19
CA GLU A 33 -4.82 3.13 24.69
C GLU A 33 -4.20 2.96 23.29
N GLU A 34 -4.15 1.73 22.75
CA GLU A 34 -3.59 1.48 21.43
C GLU A 34 -4.54 1.98 20.33
N GLU A 35 -4.09 2.92 19.55
CA GLU A 35 -4.82 3.44 18.38
C GLU A 35 -5.07 2.33 17.35
N GLU A 36 -6.27 2.30 16.77
CA GLU A 36 -6.56 1.41 15.65
C GLU A 36 -5.95 1.95 14.35
N PRO A 37 -5.29 1.09 13.54
CA PRO A 37 -4.76 1.51 12.25
C PRO A 37 -5.86 2.02 11.30
N GLY A 38 -5.73 3.26 10.83
CA GLY A 38 -6.65 3.90 9.89
C GLY A 38 -6.54 3.38 8.46
N LEU A 39 -6.53 2.05 8.26
CA LEU A 39 -6.26 1.38 6.97
C LEU A 39 -7.53 0.87 6.27
N GLY A 40 -8.68 0.95 6.90
CA GLY A 40 -9.96 0.48 6.36
C GLY A 40 -11.14 1.07 7.12
N ASN A 41 -12.34 0.98 6.56
CA ASN A 41 -13.55 1.58 7.13
C ASN A 41 -14.76 0.63 7.20
N GLY A 42 -14.55 -0.67 7.05
CA GLY A 42 -15.66 -1.62 7.06
C GLY A 42 -15.24 -3.05 6.79
N GLY A 43 -16.18 -3.86 6.29
CA GLY A 43 -16.04 -5.31 6.11
C GLY A 43 -14.89 -5.71 5.19
N LEU A 44 -14.61 -4.94 4.13
CA LEU A 44 -13.53 -5.23 3.18
C LEU A 44 -12.16 -5.12 3.85
N GLY A 45 -11.91 -4.02 4.57
CA GLY A 45 -10.66 -3.80 5.31
C GLY A 45 -10.47 -4.81 6.44
N ARG A 46 -11.55 -5.09 7.20
CA ARG A 46 -11.50 -6.10 8.26
C ARG A 46 -11.23 -7.49 7.72
N LEU A 47 -11.80 -7.85 6.58
CA LEU A 47 -11.58 -9.16 5.98
C LEU A 47 -10.14 -9.32 5.49
N ALA A 48 -9.52 -8.28 4.92
CA ALA A 48 -8.10 -8.31 4.55
C ALA A 48 -7.22 -8.56 5.78
N SER A 49 -7.50 -7.90 6.90
CA SER A 49 -6.83 -8.13 8.18
C SER A 49 -6.97 -9.58 8.64
N CYS A 50 -8.19 -10.14 8.61
CA CYS A 50 -8.43 -11.53 8.99
C CYS A 50 -7.72 -12.53 8.07
N TYR A 51 -7.63 -12.25 6.77
CA TYR A 51 -6.88 -13.10 5.85
C TYR A 51 -5.38 -13.11 6.16
N MET A 52 -4.80 -11.95 6.47
CA MET A 52 -3.37 -11.89 6.84
C MET A 52 -3.08 -12.71 8.09
N ASP A 53 -3.92 -12.61 9.13
CA ASP A 53 -3.80 -13.43 10.35
C ASP A 53 -3.95 -14.94 10.04
N SER A 54 -4.92 -15.29 9.20
CA SER A 54 -5.18 -16.68 8.82
C SER A 54 -4.04 -17.27 8.00
N LEU A 55 -3.51 -16.55 7.02
CA LEU A 55 -2.39 -16.98 6.19
C LEU A 55 -1.14 -17.21 7.06
N SER A 56 -0.85 -16.29 8.00
CA SER A 56 0.24 -16.46 8.95
C SER A 56 0.05 -17.68 9.83
N SER A 57 -1.15 -17.89 10.35
CA SER A 57 -1.47 -19.03 11.25
C SER A 57 -1.48 -20.38 10.55
N LEU A 58 -1.69 -20.41 9.24
CA LEU A 58 -1.65 -21.60 8.40
C LEU A 58 -0.27 -21.85 7.76
N ASP A 59 0.76 -21.12 8.15
CA ASP A 59 2.11 -21.20 7.61
C ASP A 59 2.18 -20.93 6.09
N VAL A 60 1.25 -20.13 5.55
CA VAL A 60 1.26 -19.73 4.15
C VAL A 60 2.06 -18.43 4.01
N PRO A 61 3.17 -18.43 3.24
CA PRO A 61 3.94 -17.21 3.02
C PRO A 61 3.12 -16.20 2.22
N ALA A 62 2.96 -14.99 2.76
CA ALA A 62 2.18 -13.94 2.13
C ALA A 62 2.75 -12.55 2.45
N ILE A 63 2.53 -11.62 1.54
CA ILE A 63 2.76 -10.19 1.74
C ILE A 63 1.45 -9.48 1.40
N GLY A 64 0.88 -8.77 2.37
CA GLY A 64 -0.24 -7.85 2.12
C GLY A 64 0.33 -6.52 1.62
N TYR A 65 -0.27 -5.97 0.55
CA TYR A 65 0.11 -4.67 0.01
C TYR A 65 -1.03 -3.67 0.14
N GLY A 66 -0.70 -2.43 0.46
CA GLY A 66 -1.68 -1.36 0.57
C GLY A 66 -1.04 0.03 0.63
N ILE A 67 -1.86 1.02 0.93
CA ILE A 67 -1.43 2.40 1.13
C ILE A 67 -1.25 2.66 2.63
N ARG A 68 -0.15 3.32 3.00
CA ARG A 68 0.05 3.87 4.33
C ARG A 68 -0.64 5.24 4.41
N TYR A 69 -1.94 5.21 4.70
CA TYR A 69 -2.69 6.45 4.87
C TYR A 69 -2.20 7.20 6.11
N GLU A 70 -1.96 8.51 5.97
CA GLU A 70 -1.59 9.36 7.10
C GLU A 70 -2.78 9.57 8.04
N PHE A 71 -3.98 9.67 7.46
CA PHE A 71 -5.23 9.80 8.18
C PHE A 71 -6.19 8.71 7.75
N GLY A 72 -6.92 8.13 8.70
CA GLY A 72 -8.03 7.23 8.42
C GLY A 72 -9.20 7.99 7.75
N ILE A 73 -10.37 7.33 7.68
CA ILE A 73 -11.53 7.96 7.03
C ILE A 73 -12.01 9.16 7.83
N PHE A 74 -12.31 8.99 9.11
CA PHE A 74 -12.63 10.00 10.14
C PHE A 74 -12.82 9.32 11.50
N ASP A 75 -12.67 10.09 12.56
CA ASP A 75 -13.18 9.76 13.89
C ASP A 75 -14.56 10.35 14.12
N GLN A 76 -15.37 9.69 14.94
CA GLN A 76 -16.71 10.13 15.29
C GLN A 76 -16.75 10.75 16.69
N GLU A 77 -17.16 12.01 16.76
CA GLU A 77 -17.45 12.68 18.01
C GLU A 77 -18.93 13.00 18.13
N ILE A 78 -19.47 13.02 19.34
CA ILE A 78 -20.82 13.50 19.61
C ILE A 78 -20.72 14.91 20.18
N ARG A 79 -21.22 15.89 19.43
CA ARG A 79 -21.29 17.29 19.84
C ARG A 79 -22.73 17.75 19.83
N ASP A 80 -23.21 18.25 20.96
CA ASP A 80 -24.62 18.73 21.14
C ASP A 80 -25.68 17.68 20.72
N GLY A 81 -25.39 16.39 20.93
CA GLY A 81 -26.25 15.28 20.55
C GLY A 81 -26.19 14.86 19.07
N TRP A 82 -25.30 15.46 18.28
CA TRP A 82 -25.10 15.13 16.87
C TRP A 82 -23.72 14.49 16.63
N GLN A 83 -23.69 13.52 15.73
CA GLN A 83 -22.44 12.96 15.24
C GLN A 83 -21.68 14.02 14.43
N THR A 84 -20.41 14.20 14.77
CA THR A 84 -19.48 15.07 14.03
C THR A 84 -18.28 14.26 13.62
N GLU A 85 -17.90 14.38 12.35
CA GLU A 85 -16.70 13.74 11.79
C GLU A 85 -15.49 14.62 12.03
N VAL A 86 -14.42 14.05 12.59
CA VAL A 86 -13.14 14.72 12.80
C VAL A 86 -12.03 13.91 12.19
N THR A 87 -10.87 14.54 12.00
CA THR A 87 -9.71 13.86 11.37
C THR A 87 -9.20 12.72 12.24
N ASP A 88 -9.23 11.51 11.74
CA ASP A 88 -8.60 10.34 12.35
C ASP A 88 -7.07 10.44 12.26
N LYS A 89 -6.43 10.77 13.36
CA LYS A 89 -4.98 11.00 13.48
C LYS A 89 -4.29 9.77 14.08
N TRP A 90 -4.59 8.58 13.58
CA TRP A 90 -4.10 7.30 14.12
C TRP A 90 -2.56 7.19 14.23
N LEU A 91 -1.82 7.99 13.45
CA LEU A 91 -0.35 8.08 13.51
C LEU A 91 0.17 9.19 14.43
N ARG A 92 -0.70 9.86 15.20
CA ARG A 92 -0.32 11.01 16.04
C ARG A 92 0.83 10.71 17.00
N ASN A 93 0.82 9.51 17.57
CA ASN A 93 1.84 9.08 18.54
C ASN A 93 2.91 8.17 17.90
N GLY A 94 2.94 8.09 16.56
CA GLY A 94 3.74 7.12 15.81
C GLY A 94 3.09 5.74 15.79
N ASN A 95 3.75 4.80 15.13
CA ASN A 95 3.33 3.39 15.09
C ASN A 95 4.52 2.49 15.45
N PRO A 96 4.55 1.92 16.67
CA PRO A 96 5.69 1.11 17.12
C PRO A 96 5.80 -0.22 16.37
N TRP A 97 4.75 -0.63 15.67
CA TRP A 97 4.71 -1.91 14.95
C TRP A 97 5.24 -1.83 13.52
N GLU A 98 5.40 -0.62 12.97
CA GLU A 98 5.88 -0.47 11.61
C GLU A 98 7.40 -0.28 11.55
N ILE A 99 8.00 -0.85 10.52
CA ILE A 99 9.42 -0.75 10.22
C ILE A 99 9.56 -0.05 8.87
N PRO A 100 10.08 1.18 8.81
CA PRO A 100 10.35 1.85 7.55
C PRO A 100 11.44 1.09 6.77
N ARG A 101 11.26 0.99 5.45
CA ARG A 101 12.18 0.33 4.53
C ARG A 101 12.71 1.33 3.51
N PRO A 102 13.58 2.25 3.90
CA PRO A 102 14.10 3.27 2.99
C PRO A 102 14.91 2.70 1.82
N GLU A 103 15.33 1.44 1.91
CA GLU A 103 16.00 0.70 0.83
C GLU A 103 15.02 0.12 -0.21
N VAL A 104 13.71 0.14 0.07
CA VAL A 104 12.67 -0.35 -0.84
C VAL A 104 11.88 0.85 -1.34
N ILE A 105 12.31 1.36 -2.47
CA ILE A 105 11.72 2.53 -3.13
C ILE A 105 11.26 2.12 -4.52
N CYS A 106 10.05 2.53 -4.89
CA CYS A 106 9.49 2.40 -6.23
C CYS A 106 9.22 3.80 -6.80
N GLU A 107 9.47 3.99 -8.10
CA GLU A 107 9.10 5.20 -8.80
C GLU A 107 7.81 4.96 -9.60
N VAL A 108 6.81 5.80 -9.36
CA VAL A 108 5.51 5.72 -10.03
C VAL A 108 5.35 6.94 -10.91
N LYS A 109 5.08 6.71 -12.19
CA LYS A 109 4.97 7.72 -13.23
C LYS A 109 3.53 8.19 -13.37
N PHE A 110 3.31 9.49 -13.54
CA PHE A 110 1.98 10.07 -13.78
C PHE A 110 1.99 11.03 -14.96
N GLY A 111 0.86 11.06 -15.69
CA GLY A 111 0.67 11.98 -16.80
C GLY A 111 1.69 11.82 -17.94
N GLY A 112 1.93 12.91 -18.69
CA GLY A 112 2.91 12.92 -19.78
C GLY A 112 2.38 12.32 -21.08
N HIS A 113 3.27 11.69 -21.86
CA HIS A 113 2.96 11.14 -23.18
C HIS A 113 3.79 9.88 -23.45
N THR A 114 3.47 9.19 -24.53
CA THR A 114 4.24 8.03 -24.99
C THR A 114 5.06 8.37 -26.23
N GLU A 115 6.29 7.87 -26.27
CA GLU A 115 7.17 7.91 -27.43
C GLU A 115 7.31 6.52 -28.04
N LYS A 116 7.32 6.47 -29.38
CA LYS A 116 7.47 5.23 -30.13
C LYS A 116 8.88 5.14 -30.70
N TRP A 117 9.50 3.97 -30.58
CA TRP A 117 10.84 3.73 -31.11
C TRP A 117 11.03 2.29 -31.55
N LEU A 118 12.07 2.05 -32.33
CA LEU A 118 12.47 0.70 -32.73
C LEU A 118 13.71 0.30 -31.93
N ASP A 119 13.69 -0.89 -31.34
CA ASP A 119 14.89 -1.43 -30.65
C ASP A 119 15.95 -1.90 -31.66
N ASP A 120 17.13 -2.30 -31.17
CA ASP A 120 18.27 -2.74 -32.00
C ASP A 120 17.95 -3.97 -32.87
N HIS A 121 16.85 -4.66 -32.59
CA HIS A 121 16.32 -5.79 -33.37
C HIS A 121 15.19 -5.39 -34.32
N GLY A 122 14.92 -4.10 -34.49
CA GLY A 122 13.84 -3.59 -35.33
C GLY A 122 12.44 -3.81 -34.79
N ARG A 123 12.28 -4.17 -33.52
CA ARG A 123 10.98 -4.38 -32.89
C ARG A 123 10.41 -3.05 -32.41
N PHE A 124 9.11 -2.84 -32.64
CA PHE A 124 8.39 -1.69 -32.15
C PHE A 124 8.32 -1.69 -30.62
N ARG A 125 8.66 -0.56 -30.01
CA ARG A 125 8.66 -0.31 -28.58
C ARG A 125 7.96 0.99 -28.25
N VAL A 126 7.42 1.07 -27.04
CA VAL A 126 6.82 2.26 -26.48
C VAL A 126 7.57 2.66 -25.20
N ARG A 127 7.85 3.93 -25.05
CA ARG A 127 8.40 4.51 -23.82
C ARG A 127 7.42 5.52 -23.27
N TRP A 128 7.11 5.40 -21.99
CA TRP A 128 6.33 6.41 -21.27
C TRP A 128 7.27 7.52 -20.79
N VAL A 129 7.03 8.75 -21.25
CA VAL A 129 7.68 9.97 -20.77
C VAL A 129 6.73 10.63 -19.80
N PRO A 130 6.94 10.48 -18.47
CA PRO A 130 6.01 11.00 -17.47
C PRO A 130 6.11 12.53 -17.37
N ARG A 131 5.02 13.17 -16.93
CA ARG A 131 5.05 14.54 -16.47
C ARG A 131 5.55 14.62 -15.03
N ASP A 132 5.04 13.73 -14.19
CA ASP A 132 5.33 13.68 -12.76
C ASP A 132 5.84 12.29 -12.38
N VAL A 133 6.73 12.24 -11.40
CA VAL A 133 7.23 10.99 -10.79
C VAL A 133 7.08 11.11 -9.29
N VAL A 134 6.48 10.09 -8.68
CA VAL A 134 6.28 10.00 -7.22
C VAL A 134 7.02 8.78 -6.70
N ARG A 135 7.72 8.92 -5.59
CA ARG A 135 8.36 7.81 -4.90
C ARG A 135 7.38 7.12 -3.96
N GLY A 136 7.33 5.80 -4.04
CA GLY A 136 6.69 4.96 -3.03
C GLY A 136 7.73 4.37 -2.10
N VAL A 137 7.66 4.70 -0.82
CA VAL A 137 8.55 4.18 0.22
C VAL A 137 7.79 3.12 1.03
N ALA A 138 8.40 1.95 1.21
CA ALA A 138 7.76 0.85 1.90
C ALA A 138 7.86 0.97 3.43
N TYR A 139 6.78 0.58 4.10
CA TYR A 139 6.69 0.39 5.56
C TYR A 139 6.14 -1.01 5.82
N ASP A 140 6.86 -1.82 6.57
CA ASP A 140 6.49 -3.19 6.88
C ASP A 140 5.94 -3.31 8.29
N THR A 141 4.75 -3.91 8.43
CA THR A 141 4.20 -4.30 9.73
C THR A 141 4.18 -5.83 9.80
N PRO A 142 4.84 -6.45 10.78
CA PRO A 142 4.81 -7.90 10.93
C PRO A 142 3.43 -8.39 11.38
N VAL A 143 2.98 -9.49 10.76
CA VAL A 143 1.73 -10.17 11.09
C VAL A 143 2.07 -11.58 11.55
N LEU A 144 1.94 -11.82 12.86
CA LEU A 144 2.31 -13.08 13.49
C LEU A 144 1.21 -14.14 13.33
N GLY A 145 1.62 -15.38 13.06
CA GLY A 145 0.71 -16.51 13.08
C GLY A 145 0.42 -16.99 14.52
N TYR A 146 -0.79 -17.50 14.77
CA TYR A 146 -1.20 -17.99 16.07
C TYR A 146 -0.43 -19.27 16.46
N ARG A 147 0.46 -19.15 17.45
CA ARG A 147 1.29 -20.24 17.98
C ARG A 147 2.14 -21.00 16.95
N VAL A 148 2.49 -20.33 15.84
CA VAL A 148 3.39 -20.82 14.80
C VAL A 148 4.58 -19.88 14.67
N ARG A 149 5.61 -20.28 13.90
CA ARG A 149 6.82 -19.46 13.70
C ARG A 149 6.74 -18.52 12.50
N THR A 150 5.64 -18.57 11.75
CA THR A 150 5.46 -17.76 10.57
C THR A 150 5.13 -16.32 10.94
N CYS A 151 5.85 -15.41 10.31
CA CYS A 151 5.62 -13.98 10.37
C CYS A 151 5.52 -13.46 8.94
N ASN A 152 4.34 -13.09 8.52
CA ASN A 152 4.09 -12.42 7.26
C ASN A 152 4.23 -10.90 7.42
N TYR A 153 4.20 -10.16 6.32
CA TYR A 153 4.30 -8.71 6.35
C TYR A 153 3.08 -8.07 5.68
N LEU A 154 2.60 -7.00 6.31
CA LEU A 154 1.76 -6.00 5.66
C LEU A 154 2.69 -4.87 5.22
N ARG A 155 2.94 -4.75 3.90
CA ARG A 155 3.75 -3.70 3.30
C ARG A 155 2.88 -2.57 2.80
N LEU A 156 3.02 -1.42 3.40
CA LEU A 156 2.26 -0.23 3.07
C LEU A 156 3.15 0.80 2.38
N TRP A 157 2.62 1.42 1.33
CA TRP A 157 3.33 2.40 0.54
C TRP A 157 2.98 3.82 0.96
N LYS A 158 4.00 4.62 1.27
CA LYS A 158 3.90 6.06 1.48
C LYS A 158 4.40 6.79 0.24
N ALA A 159 3.63 7.75 -0.25
CA ALA A 159 4.03 8.59 -1.36
C ALA A 159 4.91 9.75 -0.88
N GLU A 160 6.02 9.96 -1.58
CA GLU A 160 6.96 11.06 -1.34
C GLU A 160 7.37 11.69 -2.67
N ALA A 161 7.69 12.98 -2.66
CA ALA A 161 8.26 13.64 -3.85
C ALA A 161 9.68 13.14 -4.12
N VAL A 162 10.09 13.14 -5.39
CA VAL A 162 11.48 12.88 -5.77
C VAL A 162 12.39 13.96 -5.21
N GLU A 163 11.97 15.21 -5.36
CA GLU A 163 12.57 16.38 -4.72
C GLU A 163 11.54 17.03 -3.80
N SER A 164 11.84 17.05 -2.51
CA SER A 164 10.92 17.54 -1.49
C SER A 164 10.93 19.05 -1.31
N PHE A 165 11.87 19.75 -1.95
CA PHE A 165 12.07 21.18 -1.78
C PHE A 165 12.79 21.81 -2.95
N ASP A 166 12.18 22.82 -3.60
CA ASP A 166 12.79 23.65 -4.63
C ASP A 166 13.48 24.85 -3.97
N PHE A 167 14.80 24.74 -3.82
CA PHE A 167 15.60 25.77 -3.18
C PHE A 167 15.68 27.06 -4.02
N GLU A 168 15.58 26.97 -5.34
CA GLU A 168 15.61 28.12 -6.22
C GLU A 168 14.33 28.94 -6.08
N ALA A 169 13.17 28.30 -6.14
CA ALA A 169 11.88 28.95 -5.91
C ALA A 169 11.83 29.61 -4.52
N PHE A 170 12.33 28.92 -3.49
CA PHE A 170 12.40 29.47 -2.13
C PHE A 170 13.25 30.75 -2.06
N ASN A 171 14.43 30.75 -2.65
CA ASN A 171 15.33 31.93 -2.68
C ASN A 171 14.74 33.12 -3.43
N HIS A 172 13.85 32.88 -4.39
CA HIS A 172 13.12 33.93 -5.10
C HIS A 172 11.85 34.41 -4.37
N GLY A 173 11.58 33.87 -3.16
CA GLY A 173 10.43 34.24 -2.33
C GLY A 173 9.13 33.52 -2.68
N ASP A 174 9.14 32.54 -3.60
CA ASP A 174 8.00 31.71 -3.94
C ASP A 174 7.96 30.46 -3.03
N TYR A 175 7.55 30.67 -1.80
CA TYR A 175 7.54 29.64 -0.75
C TYR A 175 6.52 28.55 -1.00
N TYR A 176 5.42 28.83 -1.70
CA TYR A 176 4.40 27.83 -2.06
C TYR A 176 4.94 26.88 -3.13
N ARG A 177 5.52 27.44 -4.20
CA ARG A 177 6.12 26.64 -5.26
C ARG A 177 7.26 25.76 -4.73
N ALA A 178 8.04 26.27 -3.76
CA ALA A 178 9.14 25.54 -3.16
C ALA A 178 8.73 24.19 -2.52
N VAL A 179 7.45 24.00 -2.19
CA VAL A 179 6.92 22.76 -1.56
C VAL A 179 5.75 22.14 -2.36
N GLU A 180 5.42 22.65 -3.53
CA GLU A 180 4.27 22.23 -4.32
C GLU A 180 4.34 20.76 -4.70
N ASP A 181 5.47 20.30 -5.24
CA ASP A 181 5.69 18.90 -5.64
C ASP A 181 5.61 17.95 -4.45
N LYS A 182 6.11 18.38 -3.29
CA LYS A 182 5.99 17.64 -2.05
C LYS A 182 4.53 17.46 -1.65
N MET A 183 3.76 18.54 -1.64
CA MET A 183 2.34 18.49 -1.27
C MET A 183 1.54 17.64 -2.24
N ALA A 184 1.77 17.80 -3.55
CA ALA A 184 1.06 17.03 -4.58
C ALA A 184 1.33 15.53 -4.45
N SER A 185 2.58 15.14 -4.22
CA SER A 185 2.98 13.74 -4.04
C SER A 185 2.41 13.13 -2.76
N GLU A 186 2.57 13.80 -1.62
CA GLU A 186 2.11 13.31 -0.32
C GLU A 186 0.58 13.19 -0.24
N ASN A 187 -0.17 14.03 -0.96
CA ASN A 187 -1.62 13.95 -1.01
C ASN A 187 -2.15 12.60 -1.50
N ILE A 188 -1.39 11.87 -2.31
CA ILE A 188 -1.79 10.53 -2.80
C ILE A 188 -2.03 9.57 -1.63
N THR A 189 -1.25 9.66 -0.56
CA THR A 189 -1.40 8.76 0.60
C THR A 189 -1.92 9.48 1.86
N LYS A 190 -2.55 10.64 1.69
CA LYS A 190 -2.97 11.48 2.82
C LYS A 190 -4.16 10.90 3.56
N VAL A 191 -5.24 10.60 2.87
CA VAL A 191 -6.53 10.24 3.47
C VAL A 191 -7.13 8.99 2.83
N LEU A 192 -7.66 8.09 3.67
CA LEU A 192 -8.47 6.95 3.25
C LEU A 192 -9.82 7.45 2.70
N TYR A 193 -10.21 7.02 1.52
CA TYR A 193 -11.47 7.35 0.84
C TYR A 193 -11.72 8.86 0.70
N PRO A 194 -10.92 9.58 -0.10
CA PRO A 194 -11.27 10.96 -0.43
C PRO A 194 -12.62 11.03 -1.14
N ASN A 195 -13.38 12.09 -0.84
CA ASN A 195 -14.69 12.33 -1.46
C ASN A 195 -14.56 12.42 -2.99
N ASP A 196 -15.36 11.63 -3.72
CA ASP A 196 -15.33 11.52 -5.18
C ASP A 196 -16.57 12.12 -5.87
N GLU A 197 -17.36 12.95 -5.19
CA GLU A 197 -18.42 13.71 -5.80
C GLU A 197 -17.89 14.70 -6.84
N VAL A 198 -16.71 15.26 -6.59
CA VAL A 198 -16.03 16.18 -7.49
C VAL A 198 -14.98 15.48 -8.34
N ALA A 199 -14.69 16.04 -9.54
CA ALA A 199 -13.75 15.43 -10.48
C ALA A 199 -12.33 15.23 -9.88
N GLN A 200 -11.86 16.18 -9.08
CA GLN A 200 -10.56 16.10 -8.42
C GLN A 200 -10.46 14.91 -7.46
N GLY A 201 -11.54 14.61 -6.73
CA GLY A 201 -11.59 13.45 -5.85
C GLY A 201 -11.53 12.12 -6.62
N LYS A 202 -12.23 12.03 -7.77
CA LYS A 202 -12.14 10.86 -8.66
C LYS A 202 -10.71 10.65 -9.19
N ILE A 203 -10.05 11.73 -9.59
CA ILE A 203 -8.65 11.69 -10.06
C ILE A 203 -7.74 11.22 -8.92
N LEU A 204 -7.89 11.76 -7.71
CA LEU A 204 -7.09 11.37 -6.56
C LEU A 204 -7.28 9.90 -6.20
N ARG A 205 -8.51 9.38 -6.22
CA ARG A 205 -8.77 7.95 -6.00
C ARG A 205 -8.12 7.06 -7.04
N LEU A 206 -8.16 7.46 -8.32
CA LEU A 206 -7.46 6.73 -9.38
C LEU A 206 -5.94 6.77 -9.18
N GLN A 207 -5.39 7.93 -8.78
CA GLN A 207 -3.97 8.06 -8.46
C GLN A 207 -3.57 7.15 -7.29
N GLN A 208 -4.39 7.06 -6.23
CA GLN A 208 -4.17 6.15 -5.10
C GLN A 208 -4.13 4.69 -5.57
N GLN A 209 -5.10 4.26 -6.37
CA GLN A 209 -5.18 2.90 -6.90
C GLN A 209 -3.96 2.55 -7.75
N PHE A 210 -3.61 3.43 -8.69
CA PHE A 210 -2.46 3.21 -9.55
C PHE A 210 -1.14 3.23 -8.78
N PHE A 211 -0.98 4.15 -7.83
CA PHE A 211 0.21 4.30 -7.01
C PHE A 211 0.54 3.01 -6.26
N PHE A 212 -0.38 2.50 -5.45
CA PHE A 212 -0.08 1.32 -4.64
C PHE A 212 0.05 0.05 -5.48
N VAL A 213 -0.70 -0.07 -6.58
CA VAL A 213 -0.60 -1.19 -7.52
C VAL A 213 0.76 -1.21 -8.20
N SER A 214 1.20 -0.06 -8.73
CA SER A 214 2.50 0.03 -9.41
C SER A 214 3.65 -0.26 -8.45
N CYS A 215 3.65 0.32 -7.25
CA CYS A 215 4.64 0.01 -6.22
C CYS A 215 4.67 -1.49 -5.88
N SER A 216 3.50 -2.09 -5.69
CA SER A 216 3.40 -3.50 -5.27
C SER A 216 3.88 -4.45 -6.36
N LEU A 217 3.53 -4.21 -7.62
CA LEU A 217 3.99 -5.01 -8.75
C LEU A 217 5.49 -4.86 -9.00
N GLN A 218 6.04 -3.66 -8.90
CA GLN A 218 7.48 -3.43 -8.96
C GLN A 218 8.22 -4.19 -7.86
N ASP A 219 7.68 -4.20 -6.63
CA ASP A 219 8.27 -4.95 -5.52
C ASP A 219 8.18 -6.46 -5.72
N ILE A 220 7.07 -6.99 -6.21
CA ILE A 220 6.91 -8.41 -6.56
C ILE A 220 7.96 -8.81 -7.62
N ILE A 221 8.12 -8.01 -8.67
CA ILE A 221 9.11 -8.25 -9.73
C ILE A 221 10.53 -8.18 -9.15
N ARG A 222 10.83 -7.19 -8.32
CA ARG A 222 12.11 -7.06 -7.63
C ARG A 222 12.42 -8.30 -6.77
N LEU A 223 11.46 -8.75 -5.96
CA LEU A 223 11.61 -9.94 -5.10
C LEU A 223 11.77 -11.21 -5.94
N HIS A 224 11.05 -11.33 -7.05
CA HIS A 224 11.22 -12.45 -7.99
C HIS A 224 12.64 -12.47 -8.60
N GLY A 225 13.16 -11.30 -8.98
CA GLY A 225 14.52 -11.14 -9.47
C GLY A 225 15.60 -11.60 -8.47
N LEU A 226 15.38 -11.37 -7.16
CA LEU A 226 16.27 -11.84 -6.11
C LEU A 226 16.35 -13.38 -6.02
N LEU A 227 15.32 -14.08 -6.51
CA LEU A 227 15.33 -15.55 -6.61
C LEU A 227 16.13 -16.06 -7.82
N GLY A 228 16.65 -15.17 -8.66
CA GLY A 228 17.41 -15.52 -9.87
C GLY A 228 16.56 -16.21 -10.95
N LYS A 229 15.25 -16.07 -10.89
CA LYS A 229 14.32 -16.67 -11.86
C LYS A 229 13.99 -15.71 -13.00
N PRO A 230 13.81 -16.23 -14.25
CA PRO A 230 13.42 -15.39 -15.37
C PRO A 230 11.99 -14.84 -15.17
N ILE A 231 11.76 -13.62 -15.64
CA ILE A 231 10.50 -12.90 -15.44
C ILE A 231 9.29 -13.60 -16.07
N GLU A 232 9.49 -14.38 -17.13
CA GLU A 232 8.48 -15.21 -17.80
C GLU A 232 7.87 -16.26 -16.86
N ARG A 233 8.57 -16.59 -15.78
CA ARG A 233 8.17 -17.56 -14.76
C ARG A 233 7.65 -16.92 -13.48
N LEU A 234 7.27 -15.64 -13.52
CA LEU A 234 6.75 -14.91 -12.37
C LEU A 234 5.59 -15.66 -11.69
N HIS A 235 4.66 -16.15 -12.47
CA HIS A 235 3.47 -16.89 -12.03
C HIS A 235 3.76 -18.22 -11.31
N GLU A 236 4.96 -18.78 -11.46
CA GLU A 236 5.35 -20.01 -10.74
C GLU A 236 5.73 -19.75 -9.28
N THR A 237 6.01 -18.51 -8.92
CA THR A 237 6.46 -18.11 -7.58
C THR A 237 5.54 -17.12 -6.90
N TRP A 238 4.74 -16.42 -7.67
CA TRP A 238 3.86 -15.36 -7.18
C TRP A 238 2.44 -15.53 -7.70
N ALA A 239 1.49 -15.48 -6.78
CA ALA A 239 0.08 -15.32 -7.07
C ALA A 239 -0.42 -14.07 -6.33
N ALA A 240 -0.95 -13.10 -7.05
CA ALA A 240 -1.46 -11.87 -6.47
C ALA A 240 -2.99 -11.89 -6.48
N GLN A 241 -3.59 -11.91 -5.29
CA GLN A 241 -5.03 -11.82 -5.12
C GLN A 241 -5.45 -10.35 -5.03
N LEU A 242 -6.19 -9.89 -6.02
CA LEU A 242 -6.76 -8.55 -6.07
C LEU A 242 -8.04 -8.49 -5.23
N ASN A 243 -8.02 -7.68 -4.19
CA ASN A 243 -9.14 -7.54 -3.27
C ASN A 243 -10.09 -6.46 -3.75
N ASP A 244 -11.23 -6.86 -4.33
CA ASP A 244 -12.23 -6.00 -4.97
C ASP A 244 -11.76 -5.35 -6.28
N THR A 245 -12.44 -4.28 -6.72
CA THR A 245 -12.14 -3.55 -7.96
C THR A 245 -11.00 -2.55 -7.82
N HIS A 246 -10.65 -2.13 -6.61
CA HIS A 246 -9.66 -1.09 -6.35
C HIS A 246 -8.29 -1.37 -7.00
N PRO A 247 -7.73 -2.61 -6.94
CA PRO A 247 -6.49 -2.95 -7.61
C PRO A 247 -6.66 -3.49 -9.04
N ALA A 248 -7.83 -3.40 -9.67
CA ALA A 248 -8.08 -3.98 -11.01
C ALA A 248 -7.11 -3.46 -12.08
N ILE A 249 -6.62 -2.23 -11.93
CA ILE A 249 -5.62 -1.62 -12.82
C ILE A 249 -4.29 -2.41 -12.84
N ALA A 250 -4.09 -3.36 -11.91
CA ALA A 250 -2.92 -4.23 -11.87
C ALA A 250 -2.74 -5.04 -13.17
N VAL A 251 -3.82 -5.40 -13.86
CA VAL A 251 -3.74 -6.10 -15.14
C VAL A 251 -3.01 -5.25 -16.18
N ALA A 252 -3.39 -3.99 -16.32
CA ALA A 252 -2.77 -3.07 -17.27
C ALA A 252 -1.33 -2.70 -16.85
N GLU A 253 -1.09 -2.47 -15.56
CA GLU A 253 0.23 -2.08 -15.06
C GLU A 253 1.22 -3.26 -15.13
N LEU A 254 0.81 -4.49 -14.81
CA LEU A 254 1.70 -5.66 -14.98
C LEU A 254 2.05 -5.86 -16.45
N MET A 255 1.09 -5.74 -17.37
CA MET A 255 1.36 -5.78 -18.81
C MET A 255 2.36 -4.71 -19.23
N ARG A 256 2.20 -3.47 -18.76
CA ARG A 256 3.13 -2.37 -19.04
C ARG A 256 4.54 -2.69 -18.54
N LEU A 257 4.69 -3.12 -17.29
CA LEU A 257 5.98 -3.48 -16.72
C LEU A 257 6.66 -4.60 -17.51
N LEU A 258 5.92 -5.66 -17.85
CA LEU A 258 6.45 -6.81 -18.58
C LEU A 258 6.85 -6.46 -20.02
N VAL A 259 6.04 -5.67 -20.73
CA VAL A 259 6.27 -5.33 -22.14
C VAL A 259 7.27 -4.19 -22.29
N ASP A 260 7.05 -3.07 -21.56
CA ASP A 260 7.81 -1.84 -21.78
C ASP A 260 9.15 -1.84 -21.03
N GLU A 261 9.19 -2.41 -19.81
CA GLU A 261 10.39 -2.38 -18.97
C GLU A 261 11.19 -3.69 -19.03
N HIS A 262 10.51 -4.85 -19.14
CA HIS A 262 11.17 -6.15 -19.23
C HIS A 262 11.24 -6.71 -20.67
N ALA A 263 10.76 -5.99 -21.66
CA ALA A 263 10.88 -6.30 -23.08
C ALA A 263 10.23 -7.63 -23.52
N LEU A 264 9.27 -8.17 -22.77
CA LEU A 264 8.50 -9.35 -23.18
C LEU A 264 7.64 -9.05 -24.42
N ALA A 265 7.41 -10.09 -25.23
CA ALA A 265 6.39 -10.03 -26.26
C ALA A 265 4.99 -9.98 -25.60
N TRP A 266 4.04 -9.32 -26.27
CA TRP A 266 2.68 -9.12 -25.73
C TRP A 266 2.02 -10.42 -25.26
N ASP A 267 2.04 -11.47 -26.10
CA ASP A 267 1.38 -12.75 -25.78
C ASP A 267 2.04 -13.45 -24.57
N ALA A 268 3.37 -13.37 -24.46
CA ALA A 268 4.09 -13.91 -23.31
C ALA A 268 3.76 -13.12 -22.03
N ALA A 269 3.76 -11.79 -22.10
CA ALA A 269 3.38 -10.93 -20.97
C ALA A 269 1.94 -11.19 -20.54
N TRP A 270 1.02 -11.36 -21.50
CA TRP A 270 -0.38 -11.67 -21.22
C TRP A 270 -0.55 -13.03 -20.54
N ALA A 271 0.14 -14.05 -20.99
CA ALA A 271 0.12 -15.38 -20.36
C ALA A 271 0.62 -15.33 -18.91
N VAL A 272 1.70 -14.59 -18.63
CA VAL A 272 2.22 -14.38 -17.27
C VAL A 272 1.20 -13.62 -16.43
N THR A 273 0.60 -12.55 -16.96
CA THR A 273 -0.38 -11.72 -16.26
C THR A 273 -1.60 -12.52 -15.84
N GLN A 274 -2.18 -13.30 -16.76
CA GLN A 274 -3.34 -14.15 -16.48
C GLN A 274 -3.08 -15.21 -15.41
N GLN A 275 -1.87 -15.75 -15.35
CA GLN A 275 -1.49 -16.78 -14.39
C GLN A 275 -1.05 -16.22 -13.04
N THR A 276 -0.65 -14.93 -13.00
CA THR A 276 -0.20 -14.28 -11.76
C THR A 276 -1.35 -13.64 -10.98
N LEU A 277 -2.35 -13.07 -11.67
CA LEU A 277 -3.40 -12.27 -11.05
C LEU A 277 -4.71 -13.05 -10.89
N GLY A 278 -5.24 -13.07 -9.68
CA GLY A 278 -6.61 -13.48 -9.38
C GLY A 278 -7.39 -12.30 -8.79
N SER A 279 -8.70 -12.26 -9.03
CA SER A 279 -9.56 -11.18 -8.51
C SER A 279 -10.77 -11.74 -7.79
N SER A 280 -11.14 -11.09 -6.69
CA SER A 280 -12.39 -11.32 -5.96
C SER A 280 -13.13 -10.00 -5.82
N ASN A 281 -14.20 -9.83 -6.57
CA ASN A 281 -15.08 -8.68 -6.47
C ASN A 281 -16.26 -8.98 -5.55
N ARG A 282 -16.76 -7.95 -4.87
CA ARG A 282 -17.92 -8.02 -3.96
C ARG A 282 -18.92 -6.95 -4.32
N PRO A 283 -19.43 -6.96 -5.57
CA PRO A 283 -20.41 -5.98 -5.99
C PRO A 283 -21.74 -6.29 -5.32
N LEU A 284 -22.22 -5.35 -4.49
CA LEU A 284 -23.59 -5.34 -3.97
C LEU A 284 -24.51 -4.57 -4.92
N LEU A 285 -23.95 -3.65 -5.68
CA LEU A 285 -24.66 -2.76 -6.58
C LEU A 285 -24.08 -2.85 -7.98
N PRO A 286 -24.89 -2.67 -9.04
CA PRO A 286 -24.43 -2.69 -10.42
C PRO A 286 -23.28 -1.70 -10.72
N GLU A 287 -23.24 -0.58 -9.99
CA GLU A 287 -22.24 0.47 -10.11
C GLU A 287 -20.83 0.01 -9.65
N ALA A 288 -20.74 -1.08 -8.92
CA ALA A 288 -19.48 -1.66 -8.48
C ALA A 288 -18.83 -2.58 -9.55
N LEU A 289 -19.56 -2.86 -10.64
CA LEU A 289 -19.07 -3.58 -11.79
C LEU A 289 -18.53 -2.59 -12.82
#